data_cc44377556d55359bf2b3f09775262d9
#
_entry.id   cc44377556d55359bf2b3f09775262d9
#
_cell.length_a   1.000
_cell.length_b   1.000
_cell.length_c   1.000
_cell.angle_alpha   90.00
_cell.angle_beta   90.00
_cell.angle_gamma   90.00
#
_symmetry.space_group_name_H-M   'P 1'
#
loop_
_entity.id
_entity.type
_entity.pdbx_description
1 polymer ?
#
loop_
_entity_poly.entity_id
_entity_poly.type
_entity_poly.pdbx_seq_one_letter_code
_entity_poly.pdbx_strand_id
1 'polypeptide(L)'
;MPKDDINYSFTENGIVYDFYDVFVPAENFRQPSLWVWGSSGYGRLGTNDTSPNRTTPVTTFAGGTTWKQISCGGNFTAAIKTDGTLWIWGRNNQGQLGIDESGTTTGRTTPVTTFTGGTNWKQVSCGDSHIAAIKTDGSLWLWGVNNTAQLGINNTANRSTPITTFAGGTTWKSVSAGAYNTAAIKTDGSLWVWGNNDVAQLGTNDTTNRLTPITTFAGGTNWKQVSCGDSHIAAIKTDGSLWLWGYALNGRLGTNDTTPNRTTPVTTFAGGTNWKQVSCGGQLTAAIKTDGTLWTWGVGNDGRLGTNSTASSNTPVTTFTGGTNWKQVDGGGNHTAAIKTDGTLWTWGRNIDAGQLGENSDKNRSIPVTTFAGGNNWKSASAGNIFTAAIQYQPDP
;
A
#
# COMPACT_ATOMS: atom_id res chain seq x y z
N MET A 1 -16.79 -43.55 -17.74
CA MET A 1 -15.81 -44.01 -18.74
C MET A 1 -14.53 -44.24 -17.97
N PRO A 2 -13.88 -45.41 -18.05
CA PRO A 2 -12.62 -45.64 -17.34
C PRO A 2 -11.52 -44.80 -17.97
N LYS A 3 -10.72 -44.19 -17.12
CA LYS A 3 -9.50 -43.46 -17.52
C LYS A 3 -8.46 -44.51 -17.87
N ASP A 4 -7.96 -44.49 -19.09
CA ASP A 4 -6.82 -45.31 -19.52
C ASP A 4 -5.56 -44.76 -18.83
N ASP A 5 -4.97 -45.55 -17.95
CA ASP A 5 -3.66 -45.32 -17.36
C ASP A 5 -2.58 -45.44 -18.45
N ILE A 6 -2.01 -44.35 -18.88
CA ILE A 6 -0.87 -44.36 -19.80
C ILE A 6 0.40 -44.56 -18.98
N ASN A 7 0.89 -45.79 -18.94
CA ASN A 7 2.19 -46.14 -18.37
C ASN A 7 3.32 -45.86 -19.39
N TYR A 8 4.25 -44.98 -19.05
CA TYR A 8 5.51 -44.84 -19.79
C TYR A 8 6.61 -45.62 -19.05
N SER A 9 7.20 -46.61 -19.72
CA SER A 9 8.42 -47.26 -19.25
C SER A 9 9.50 -47.14 -20.31
N PHE A 10 10.76 -46.96 -19.89
CA PHE A 10 11.91 -47.09 -20.78
C PHE A 10 12.88 -48.12 -20.22
N THR A 11 13.62 -48.80 -21.12
CA THR A 11 14.58 -49.83 -20.73
C THR A 11 15.99 -49.34 -21.10
N GLU A 12 16.88 -49.25 -20.14
CA GLU A 12 18.31 -48.97 -20.33
C GLU A 12 19.11 -50.08 -19.66
N ASN A 13 20.06 -50.68 -20.40
CA ASN A 13 20.93 -51.79 -19.94
C ASN A 13 20.18 -52.99 -19.34
N GLY A 14 18.98 -53.32 -19.83
CA GLY A 14 18.18 -54.43 -19.39
C GLY A 14 17.40 -54.22 -18.09
N ILE A 15 17.40 -52.98 -17.57
CA ILE A 15 16.63 -52.57 -16.40
C ILE A 15 15.43 -51.77 -16.91
N VAL A 16 14.23 -52.18 -16.52
CA VAL A 16 12.96 -51.45 -16.80
C VAL A 16 12.76 -50.43 -15.70
N TYR A 17 12.67 -49.18 -16.10
CA TYR A 17 12.32 -48.07 -15.21
C TYR A 17 10.83 -47.74 -15.45
N ASP A 18 9.99 -48.11 -14.50
CA ASP A 18 8.61 -47.67 -14.47
C ASP A 18 8.56 -46.27 -13.83
N PHE A 19 8.26 -45.27 -14.63
CA PHE A 19 7.84 -43.99 -14.08
C PHE A 19 6.40 -44.15 -13.62
N TYR A 20 6.18 -44.40 -12.36
CA TYR A 20 4.97 -43.96 -11.74
C TYR A 20 4.98 -42.46 -11.86
N ASP A 21 4.07 -41.89 -12.67
CA ASP A 21 3.68 -40.52 -12.50
C ASP A 21 3.25 -40.42 -11.03
N VAL A 22 4.17 -39.96 -10.18
CA VAL A 22 3.77 -39.26 -8.99
C VAL A 22 3.07 -38.05 -9.56
N PHE A 23 1.75 -38.18 -9.76
CA PHE A 23 0.88 -37.04 -9.82
C PHE A 23 1.15 -36.29 -8.50
N VAL A 24 2.14 -35.44 -8.50
CA VAL A 24 2.13 -34.27 -7.64
C VAL A 24 0.85 -33.60 -8.11
N PRO A 25 -0.26 -33.62 -7.32
CA PRO A 25 -1.45 -32.88 -7.69
C PRO A 25 -0.91 -31.52 -8.02
N ALA A 26 -1.16 -31.01 -9.25
CA ALA A 26 -0.80 -29.65 -9.60
C ALA A 26 -1.26 -28.88 -8.38
N GLU A 27 -0.30 -28.42 -7.55
CA GLU A 27 -0.64 -27.69 -6.32
C GLU A 27 -1.67 -26.72 -6.82
N ASN A 28 -2.90 -26.82 -6.30
CA ASN A 28 -3.99 -25.96 -6.72
C ASN A 28 -3.46 -24.56 -6.46
N PHE A 29 -2.86 -23.94 -7.47
CA PHE A 29 -2.30 -22.59 -7.38
C PHE A 29 -3.51 -21.74 -7.08
N ARG A 30 -3.72 -21.48 -5.77
CA ARG A 30 -4.78 -20.62 -5.26
C ARG A 30 -4.64 -19.29 -5.98
N GLN A 31 -5.46 -19.08 -6.98
CA GLN A 31 -5.37 -17.90 -7.84
C GLN A 31 -5.92 -16.70 -7.05
N PRO A 32 -5.13 -15.64 -6.85
CA PRO A 32 -5.54 -14.51 -6.01
C PRO A 32 -6.54 -13.61 -6.72
N SER A 33 -7.75 -13.48 -6.16
CA SER A 33 -8.79 -12.54 -6.60
C SER A 33 -8.63 -11.19 -5.94
N LEU A 34 -9.01 -10.11 -6.66
CA LEU A 34 -9.02 -8.75 -6.16
C LEU A 34 -10.44 -8.36 -5.73
N TRP A 35 -10.56 -7.96 -4.47
CA TRP A 35 -11.77 -7.48 -3.82
C TRP A 35 -11.66 -6.00 -3.49
N VAL A 36 -12.77 -5.27 -3.63
CA VAL A 36 -12.85 -3.83 -3.42
C VAL A 36 -14.16 -3.47 -2.70
N TRP A 37 -14.13 -2.43 -1.86
CA TRP A 37 -15.32 -1.93 -1.17
C TRP A 37 -15.11 -0.51 -0.66
N GLY A 38 -16.18 0.13 -0.21
CA GLY A 38 -16.20 1.52 0.21
C GLY A 38 -16.82 2.42 -0.85
N SER A 39 -16.35 3.64 -0.95
CA SER A 39 -16.84 4.62 -1.92
C SER A 39 -16.52 4.22 -3.36
N SER A 40 -17.55 4.24 -4.23
CA SER A 40 -17.44 3.93 -5.66
C SER A 40 -17.20 5.16 -6.55
N GLY A 41 -17.28 6.36 -5.98
CA GLY A 41 -17.14 7.60 -6.74
C GLY A 41 -15.91 7.63 -7.64
N TYR A 42 -16.01 8.25 -8.80
CA TYR A 42 -14.98 8.28 -9.87
C TYR A 42 -14.60 6.91 -10.43
N GLY A 43 -15.32 5.83 -10.09
CA GLY A 43 -14.98 4.46 -10.51
C GLY A 43 -13.79 3.84 -9.77
N ARG A 44 -13.39 4.36 -8.60
CA ARG A 44 -12.20 3.89 -7.86
C ARG A 44 -12.24 2.42 -7.43
N LEU A 45 -13.43 1.81 -7.43
CA LEU A 45 -13.59 0.38 -7.15
C LEU A 45 -13.36 -0.51 -8.38
N GLY A 46 -13.40 0.06 -9.60
CA GLY A 46 -13.23 -0.71 -10.83
C GLY A 46 -14.36 -1.69 -11.12
N THR A 47 -15.57 -1.41 -10.66
CA THR A 47 -16.76 -2.27 -10.75
C THR A 47 -17.66 -1.94 -11.95
N ASN A 48 -17.17 -1.10 -12.88
CA ASN A 48 -17.89 -0.57 -14.05
C ASN A 48 -19.03 0.38 -13.69
N ASP A 49 -19.00 0.96 -12.50
CA ASP A 49 -19.97 1.93 -12.02
C ASP A 49 -19.31 2.98 -11.10
N THR A 50 -20.09 3.99 -10.71
CA THR A 50 -19.70 5.02 -9.74
C THR A 50 -20.69 5.12 -8.58
N SER A 51 -21.67 4.23 -8.50
CA SER A 51 -22.74 4.19 -7.51
C SER A 51 -23.47 2.83 -7.57
N PRO A 52 -23.94 2.31 -6.44
CA PRO A 52 -23.79 2.78 -5.07
C PRO A 52 -22.42 2.45 -4.46
N ASN A 53 -22.10 3.04 -3.29
CA ASN A 53 -21.00 2.60 -2.46
C ASN A 53 -21.19 1.13 -2.06
N ARG A 54 -20.08 0.43 -1.81
CA ARG A 54 -20.08 -1.00 -1.42
C ARG A 54 -19.77 -1.16 0.06
N THR A 55 -20.73 -1.58 0.84
CA THR A 55 -20.56 -1.89 2.27
C THR A 55 -19.99 -3.28 2.52
N THR A 56 -19.89 -4.09 1.46
CA THR A 56 -19.32 -5.44 1.47
C THR A 56 -18.28 -5.59 0.37
N PRO A 57 -17.26 -6.43 0.55
CA PRO A 57 -16.30 -6.74 -0.51
C PRO A 57 -16.99 -7.30 -1.77
N VAL A 58 -16.61 -6.75 -2.93
CA VAL A 58 -17.02 -7.21 -4.27
C VAL A 58 -15.79 -7.34 -5.17
N THR A 59 -15.86 -8.16 -6.20
CA THR A 59 -14.76 -8.28 -7.18
C THR A 59 -14.78 -7.13 -8.18
N THR A 60 -13.62 -6.79 -8.74
CA THR A 60 -13.51 -5.80 -9.83
C THR A 60 -14.13 -6.33 -11.13
N PHE A 61 -14.56 -5.44 -12.01
CA PHE A 61 -15.14 -5.80 -13.33
C PHE A 61 -14.17 -6.60 -14.21
N ALA A 62 -12.87 -6.28 -14.15
CA ALA A 62 -11.86 -7.03 -14.90
C ALA A 62 -11.72 -8.48 -14.42
N GLY A 63 -12.24 -8.80 -13.23
CA GLY A 63 -12.14 -10.14 -12.65
C GLY A 63 -10.71 -10.67 -12.63
N GLY A 64 -10.60 -11.99 -12.82
CA GLY A 64 -9.32 -12.67 -12.91
C GLY A 64 -8.68 -12.95 -11.55
N THR A 65 -7.77 -13.88 -11.56
CA THR A 65 -7.20 -14.51 -10.37
C THR A 65 -5.66 -14.42 -10.34
N THR A 66 -5.10 -13.40 -10.99
CA THR A 66 -3.64 -13.25 -11.14
C THR A 66 -3.09 -11.98 -10.49
N TRP A 67 -3.81 -11.42 -9.51
CA TRP A 67 -3.41 -10.20 -8.86
C TRP A 67 -2.28 -10.43 -7.83
N LYS A 68 -1.18 -9.68 -7.99
CA LYS A 68 0.04 -9.82 -7.17
C LYS A 68 0.17 -8.73 -6.11
N GLN A 69 -0.13 -7.49 -6.48
CA GLN A 69 -0.03 -6.32 -5.62
C GLN A 69 -1.19 -5.37 -5.88
N ILE A 70 -1.65 -4.68 -4.83
CA ILE A 70 -2.65 -3.63 -4.85
C ILE A 70 -2.13 -2.40 -4.11
N SER A 71 -2.48 -1.21 -4.59
CA SER A 71 -2.23 0.06 -3.92
C SER A 71 -3.40 1.01 -4.17
N CYS A 72 -3.99 1.52 -3.09
CA CYS A 72 -5.09 2.47 -3.10
C CYS A 72 -4.57 3.90 -2.92
N GLY A 73 -4.95 4.81 -3.83
CA GLY A 73 -4.69 6.25 -3.70
C GLY A 73 -5.87 7.00 -3.07
N GLY A 74 -5.90 8.31 -3.24
CA GLY A 74 -7.00 9.13 -2.76
C GLY A 74 -8.33 8.77 -3.41
N ASN A 75 -8.36 8.73 -4.74
CA ASN A 75 -9.57 8.49 -5.55
C ASN A 75 -9.34 7.55 -6.73
N PHE A 76 -8.34 6.75 -6.72
CA PHE A 76 -7.98 5.80 -7.77
C PHE A 76 -7.27 4.59 -7.17
N THR A 77 -7.12 3.55 -7.96
CA THR A 77 -6.50 2.28 -7.54
C THR A 77 -5.52 1.82 -8.61
N ALA A 78 -4.42 1.24 -8.20
CA ALA A 78 -3.46 0.57 -9.08
C ALA A 78 -3.18 -0.85 -8.58
N ALA A 79 -3.00 -1.79 -9.51
CA ALA A 79 -2.69 -3.18 -9.19
C ALA A 79 -1.74 -3.79 -10.22
N ILE A 80 -0.86 -4.66 -9.76
CA ILE A 80 0.05 -5.43 -10.62
C ILE A 80 -0.40 -6.89 -10.62
N LYS A 81 -0.48 -7.48 -11.83
CA LYS A 81 -0.71 -8.91 -12.01
C LYS A 81 0.60 -9.72 -11.91
N THR A 82 0.50 -11.03 -11.80
CA THR A 82 1.65 -11.96 -11.73
C THR A 82 2.50 -11.95 -13.00
N ASP A 83 1.90 -11.60 -14.14
CA ASP A 83 2.59 -11.41 -15.42
C ASP A 83 3.37 -10.10 -15.51
N GLY A 84 3.33 -9.26 -14.45
CA GLY A 84 4.00 -7.98 -14.39
C GLY A 84 3.26 -6.83 -15.09
N THR A 85 2.03 -7.02 -15.57
CA THR A 85 1.21 -5.92 -16.11
C THR A 85 0.68 -5.03 -15.00
N LEU A 86 0.68 -3.70 -15.22
CA LEU A 86 0.15 -2.70 -14.30
C LEU A 86 -1.20 -2.19 -14.80
N TRP A 87 -2.21 -2.29 -13.96
CA TRP A 87 -3.59 -1.90 -14.19
C TRP A 87 -4.00 -0.78 -13.25
N ILE A 88 -4.74 0.23 -13.77
CA ILE A 88 -5.11 1.44 -13.02
C ILE A 88 -6.55 1.81 -13.36
N TRP A 89 -7.29 2.37 -12.37
CA TRP A 89 -8.65 2.85 -12.54
C TRP A 89 -9.02 3.88 -11.47
N GLY A 90 -10.12 4.58 -11.66
CA GLY A 90 -10.59 5.65 -10.80
C GLY A 90 -10.42 7.02 -11.44
N ARG A 91 -10.25 8.05 -10.63
CA ARG A 91 -10.17 9.46 -11.05
C ARG A 91 -8.94 9.72 -11.94
N ASN A 92 -9.13 10.59 -13.00
CA ASN A 92 -8.06 10.92 -13.95
C ASN A 92 -7.99 12.40 -14.34
N ASN A 93 -8.59 13.31 -13.58
CA ASN A 93 -8.62 14.72 -13.94
C ASN A 93 -7.24 15.42 -13.98
N GLN A 94 -6.20 14.82 -13.43
CA GLN A 94 -4.83 15.33 -13.36
C GLN A 94 -3.80 14.40 -14.02
N GLY A 95 -4.26 13.41 -14.81
CA GLY A 95 -3.39 12.43 -15.44
C GLY A 95 -2.90 11.30 -14.52
N GLN A 96 -3.51 11.13 -13.33
CA GLN A 96 -3.08 10.14 -12.34
C GLN A 96 -3.23 8.69 -12.80
N LEU A 97 -3.95 8.40 -13.87
CA LEU A 97 -4.00 7.04 -14.44
C LEU A 97 -2.85 6.75 -15.43
N GLY A 98 -2.10 7.76 -15.87
CA GLY A 98 -0.94 7.54 -16.76
C GLY A 98 -1.29 6.95 -18.13
N ILE A 99 -2.45 7.29 -18.69
CA ILE A 99 -3.01 6.74 -19.93
C ILE A 99 -2.98 7.73 -21.11
N ASP A 100 -2.13 8.77 -21.00
CA ASP A 100 -2.01 9.88 -21.94
C ASP A 100 -3.29 10.75 -22.06
N GLU A 101 -4.12 10.70 -21.05
CA GLU A 101 -5.33 11.51 -20.94
C GLU A 101 -5.31 12.31 -19.64
N SER A 102 -5.82 13.53 -19.68
CA SER A 102 -6.02 14.37 -18.49
C SER A 102 -7.21 15.31 -18.71
N GLY A 103 -7.74 15.90 -17.63
CA GLY A 103 -8.82 16.87 -17.71
C GLY A 103 -10.22 16.24 -17.89
N THR A 104 -10.35 14.92 -17.88
CA THR A 104 -11.66 14.26 -17.84
C THR A 104 -12.23 14.33 -16.43
N THR A 105 -13.46 14.84 -16.29
CA THR A 105 -14.18 14.85 -15.00
C THR A 105 -14.63 13.44 -14.59
N THR A 106 -14.70 12.53 -15.56
CA THR A 106 -15.05 11.12 -15.37
C THR A 106 -13.80 10.26 -15.34
N GLY A 107 -13.59 9.51 -14.25
CA GLY A 107 -12.52 8.52 -14.15
C GLY A 107 -12.77 7.27 -15.01
N ARG A 108 -11.90 6.30 -14.91
CA ARG A 108 -12.10 4.96 -15.46
C ARG A 108 -12.80 4.07 -14.43
N THR A 109 -13.98 3.61 -14.78
CA THR A 109 -14.80 2.73 -13.93
C THR A 109 -14.34 1.27 -13.99
N THR A 110 -13.47 0.94 -14.93
CA THR A 110 -12.89 -0.38 -15.12
C THR A 110 -11.37 -0.30 -15.17
N PRO A 111 -10.65 -1.35 -14.72
CA PRO A 111 -9.20 -1.42 -14.84
C PRO A 111 -8.72 -1.28 -16.29
N VAL A 112 -7.72 -0.42 -16.51
CA VAL A 112 -7.03 -0.22 -17.79
C VAL A 112 -5.51 -0.28 -17.57
N THR A 113 -4.74 -0.59 -18.61
CA THR A 113 -3.26 -0.55 -18.54
C THR A 113 -2.75 0.87 -18.73
N THR A 114 -1.54 1.16 -18.23
CA THR A 114 -0.87 2.46 -18.46
C THR A 114 -0.49 2.64 -19.93
N PHE A 115 -0.29 3.89 -20.36
CA PHE A 115 0.14 4.24 -21.71
C PHE A 115 1.44 3.53 -22.12
N THR A 116 2.41 3.44 -21.23
CA THR A 116 3.68 2.74 -21.51
C THR A 116 3.54 1.22 -21.58
N GLY A 117 2.42 0.67 -21.09
CA GLY A 117 2.20 -0.78 -21.09
C GLY A 117 3.34 -1.57 -20.41
N GLY A 118 3.59 -2.77 -20.95
CA GLY A 118 4.68 -3.66 -20.53
C GLY A 118 4.32 -4.63 -19.42
N THR A 119 5.16 -5.66 -19.27
CA THR A 119 4.98 -6.78 -18.33
C THR A 119 6.10 -6.86 -17.29
N ASN A 120 6.77 -5.75 -17.03
CA ASN A 120 7.93 -5.68 -16.15
C ASN A 120 7.74 -4.78 -14.93
N TRP A 121 6.49 -4.50 -14.53
CA TRP A 121 6.21 -3.75 -13.31
C TRP A 121 6.37 -4.65 -12.08
N LYS A 122 7.20 -4.17 -11.12
CA LYS A 122 7.56 -4.90 -9.91
C LYS A 122 6.84 -4.40 -8.67
N GLN A 123 6.70 -3.08 -8.54
CA GLN A 123 6.06 -2.41 -7.41
C GLN A 123 5.28 -1.18 -7.88
N VAL A 124 4.14 -0.91 -7.25
CA VAL A 124 3.38 0.33 -7.39
C VAL A 124 3.03 0.89 -6.02
N SER A 125 3.06 2.22 -5.89
CA SER A 125 2.61 2.97 -4.72
C SER A 125 1.80 4.17 -5.18
N CYS A 126 0.57 4.26 -4.69
CA CYS A 126 -0.36 5.35 -4.95
C CYS A 126 -0.31 6.37 -3.82
N GLY A 127 -0.06 7.62 -4.16
CA GLY A 127 -0.29 8.76 -3.28
C GLY A 127 -1.74 9.25 -3.36
N ASP A 128 -2.01 10.47 -2.89
CA ASP A 128 -3.35 11.05 -3.01
C ASP A 128 -3.73 11.29 -4.48
N SER A 129 -2.82 11.82 -5.27
CA SER A 129 -3.09 12.22 -6.67
C SER A 129 -1.91 11.97 -7.63
N HIS A 130 -0.92 11.18 -7.24
CA HIS A 130 0.19 10.76 -8.10
C HIS A 130 0.52 9.29 -7.84
N ILE A 131 1.28 8.69 -8.75
CA ILE A 131 1.73 7.30 -8.66
C ILE A 131 3.25 7.25 -8.80
N ALA A 132 3.85 6.34 -8.06
CA ALA A 132 5.23 5.93 -8.24
C ALA A 132 5.29 4.40 -8.43
N ALA A 133 6.04 3.93 -9.43
CA ALA A 133 6.15 2.52 -9.74
C ALA A 133 7.58 2.15 -10.14
N ILE A 134 8.02 0.97 -9.73
CA ILE A 134 9.35 0.43 -10.04
C ILE A 134 9.22 -0.76 -10.98
N LYS A 135 10.03 -0.78 -12.02
CA LYS A 135 10.16 -1.93 -12.93
C LYS A 135 11.16 -2.97 -12.39
N THR A 136 11.16 -4.14 -12.99
CA THR A 136 12.07 -5.25 -12.62
C THR A 136 13.55 -4.92 -12.84
N ASP A 137 13.85 -4.00 -13.77
CA ASP A 137 15.18 -3.47 -14.00
C ASP A 137 15.65 -2.46 -12.93
N GLY A 138 14.78 -2.12 -11.97
CA GLY A 138 15.05 -1.14 -10.91
C GLY A 138 14.85 0.31 -11.32
N SER A 139 14.33 0.61 -12.50
CA SER A 139 13.95 1.98 -12.89
C SER A 139 12.69 2.45 -12.17
N LEU A 140 12.66 3.73 -11.75
CA LEU A 140 11.55 4.36 -11.04
C LEU A 140 10.81 5.33 -11.96
N TRP A 141 9.50 5.15 -12.07
CA TRP A 141 8.59 5.89 -12.92
C TRP A 141 7.49 6.55 -12.10
N LEU A 142 7.15 7.82 -12.43
CA LEU A 142 6.13 8.59 -11.72
C LEU A 142 5.21 9.31 -12.73
N TRP A 143 3.97 9.60 -12.30
CA TRP A 143 3.00 10.37 -13.08
C TRP A 143 1.85 10.86 -12.18
N GLY A 144 0.97 11.72 -12.73
CA GLY A 144 -0.12 12.38 -12.01
C GLY A 144 0.23 13.81 -11.64
N VAL A 145 -0.29 14.25 -10.49
CA VAL A 145 -0.09 15.60 -9.96
C VAL A 145 1.37 15.85 -9.58
N ASN A 146 1.85 17.07 -9.88
CA ASN A 146 3.24 17.48 -9.60
C ASN A 146 3.36 18.93 -9.08
N ASN A 147 2.28 19.59 -8.70
CA ASN A 147 2.28 21.00 -8.29
C ASN A 147 3.15 21.31 -7.07
N THR A 148 3.53 20.32 -6.29
CA THR A 148 4.49 20.39 -5.18
C THR A 148 5.77 19.60 -5.45
N ALA A 149 6.06 19.28 -6.72
CA ALA A 149 7.23 18.52 -7.16
C ALA A 149 7.28 17.05 -6.71
N GLN A 150 6.15 16.45 -6.39
CA GLN A 150 6.07 15.05 -5.91
C GLN A 150 6.50 14.01 -6.94
N LEU A 151 6.67 14.37 -8.22
CA LEU A 151 7.24 13.49 -9.25
C LEU A 151 8.78 13.54 -9.31
N GLY A 152 9.44 14.54 -8.70
CA GLY A 152 10.90 14.63 -8.63
C GLY A 152 11.58 14.80 -9.99
N ILE A 153 10.97 15.53 -10.93
CA ILE A 153 11.39 15.68 -12.34
C ILE A 153 11.99 17.07 -12.65
N ASN A 154 12.46 17.77 -11.63
CA ASN A 154 13.05 19.11 -11.69
C ASN A 154 12.08 20.20 -12.21
N ASN A 155 10.79 19.99 -12.09
CA ASN A 155 9.75 21.00 -12.34
C ASN A 155 8.45 20.59 -11.62
N THR A 156 7.40 21.42 -11.76
CA THR A 156 6.09 21.21 -11.11
C THR A 156 4.96 20.88 -12.10
N ALA A 157 5.29 20.48 -13.33
CA ALA A 157 4.29 20.13 -14.34
C ALA A 157 3.72 18.71 -14.09
N ASN A 158 2.40 18.59 -14.10
CA ASN A 158 1.72 17.29 -14.05
C ASN A 158 2.12 16.40 -15.24
N ARG A 159 2.00 15.09 -15.07
CA ARG A 159 2.27 14.11 -16.13
C ARG A 159 1.09 13.16 -16.29
N SER A 160 0.55 13.09 -17.51
CA SER A 160 -0.47 12.12 -17.89
C SER A 160 0.09 10.79 -18.39
N THR A 161 1.42 10.69 -18.47
CA THR A 161 2.15 9.46 -18.85
C THR A 161 3.29 9.19 -17.86
N PRO A 162 3.65 7.92 -17.62
CA PRO A 162 4.81 7.57 -16.80
C PRO A 162 6.10 8.20 -17.31
N ILE A 163 6.87 8.83 -16.40
CA ILE A 163 8.18 9.45 -16.65
C ILE A 163 9.16 9.04 -15.55
N THR A 164 10.45 8.96 -15.85
CA THR A 164 11.48 8.70 -14.84
C THR A 164 11.79 9.95 -14.02
N THR A 165 12.26 9.77 -12.77
CA THR A 165 12.76 10.89 -11.95
C THR A 165 13.97 11.56 -12.59
N PHE A 166 14.24 12.81 -12.19
CA PHE A 166 15.45 13.53 -12.60
C PHE A 166 16.74 12.79 -12.21
N ALA A 167 16.75 12.10 -11.07
CA ALA A 167 17.90 11.28 -10.63
C ALA A 167 18.14 10.05 -11.51
N GLY A 168 17.14 9.61 -12.28
CA GLY A 168 17.26 8.44 -13.17
C GLY A 168 17.75 7.16 -12.47
N GLY A 169 18.39 6.30 -13.27
CA GLY A 169 19.06 5.09 -12.80
C GLY A 169 18.12 3.90 -12.55
N THR A 170 18.75 2.74 -12.30
CA THR A 170 18.12 1.42 -12.18
C THR A 170 18.40 0.76 -10.81
N THR A 171 18.66 1.56 -9.79
CA THR A 171 19.00 1.08 -8.44
C THR A 171 17.87 1.26 -7.42
N TRP A 172 16.66 1.59 -7.88
CA TRP A 172 15.53 1.77 -6.98
C TRP A 172 14.96 0.43 -6.54
N LYS A 173 14.91 0.23 -5.20
CA LYS A 173 14.50 -1.02 -4.56
C LYS A 173 13.03 -0.99 -4.11
N SER A 174 12.62 0.12 -3.50
CA SER A 174 11.25 0.34 -3.02
C SER A 174 10.88 1.81 -3.05
N VAL A 175 9.58 2.10 -3.19
CA VAL A 175 9.02 3.44 -3.22
C VAL A 175 7.74 3.52 -2.41
N SER A 176 7.48 4.69 -1.82
CA SER A 176 6.24 5.06 -1.15
C SER A 176 5.83 6.46 -1.57
N ALA A 177 4.61 6.60 -2.07
CA ALA A 177 3.98 7.85 -2.44
C ALA A 177 3.04 8.31 -1.32
N GLY A 178 3.20 9.52 -0.83
CA GLY A 178 2.32 10.19 0.13
C GLY A 178 1.28 11.09 -0.55
N ALA A 179 0.68 12.01 0.20
CA ALA A 179 -0.26 12.95 -0.43
C ALA A 179 0.45 13.90 -1.40
N TYR A 180 1.56 14.50 -0.97
CA TYR A 180 2.27 15.56 -1.70
C TYR A 180 3.78 15.33 -1.79
N ASN A 181 4.25 14.18 -1.39
CA ASN A 181 5.67 13.83 -1.34
C ASN A 181 5.88 12.38 -1.78
N THR A 182 7.11 12.05 -2.07
CA THR A 182 7.52 10.69 -2.41
C THR A 182 8.84 10.36 -1.70
N ALA A 183 8.97 9.14 -1.24
CA ALA A 183 10.21 8.59 -0.70
C ALA A 183 10.54 7.26 -1.35
N ALA A 184 11.83 7.00 -1.57
CA ALA A 184 12.29 5.74 -2.16
C ALA A 184 13.63 5.29 -1.56
N ILE A 185 13.82 3.98 -1.49
CA ILE A 185 15.06 3.38 -1.03
C ILE A 185 15.76 2.73 -2.23
N LYS A 186 17.06 2.98 -2.35
CA LYS A 186 17.91 2.32 -3.35
C LYS A 186 18.43 0.97 -2.86
N THR A 187 18.99 0.19 -3.75
CA THR A 187 19.57 -1.13 -3.46
C THR A 187 20.74 -1.08 -2.48
N ASP A 188 21.44 0.06 -2.41
CA ASP A 188 22.49 0.32 -1.42
C ASP A 188 21.95 0.65 -0.03
N GLY A 189 20.62 0.73 0.14
CA GLY A 189 19.95 1.08 1.39
C GLY A 189 19.85 2.59 1.68
N SER A 190 20.26 3.47 0.77
CA SER A 190 20.08 4.93 0.91
C SER A 190 18.61 5.32 0.74
N LEU A 191 18.13 6.27 1.57
CA LEU A 191 16.76 6.81 1.53
C LEU A 191 16.75 8.18 0.86
N TRP A 192 15.90 8.33 -0.15
CA TRP A 192 15.72 9.52 -0.96
C TRP A 192 14.30 10.04 -0.82
N VAL A 193 14.13 11.38 -0.75
CA VAL A 193 12.84 12.05 -0.54
C VAL A 193 12.73 13.27 -1.46
N TRP A 194 11.50 13.62 -1.87
CA TRP A 194 11.20 14.79 -2.69
C TRP A 194 9.73 15.18 -2.62
N GLY A 195 9.39 16.34 -3.17
CA GLY A 195 8.06 16.90 -3.16
C GLY A 195 7.90 17.99 -2.10
N ASN A 196 6.70 18.08 -1.52
CA ASN A 196 6.34 19.06 -0.50
C ASN A 196 7.13 18.86 0.80
N ASN A 197 7.57 20.00 1.42
CA ASN A 197 8.29 20.02 2.69
C ASN A 197 7.82 21.14 3.64
N ASP A 198 6.66 21.75 3.39
CA ASP A 198 6.19 22.93 4.16
C ASP A 198 6.03 22.65 5.67
N VAL A 199 5.88 21.39 6.05
CA VAL A 199 5.81 20.92 7.45
C VAL A 199 6.94 19.96 7.82
N ALA A 200 8.08 20.08 7.11
CA ALA A 200 9.30 19.28 7.34
C ALA A 200 9.16 17.78 7.01
N GLN A 201 8.17 17.38 6.20
CA GLN A 201 7.89 15.96 5.88
C GLN A 201 8.99 15.27 5.07
N LEU A 202 9.99 15.97 4.53
CA LEU A 202 11.13 15.37 3.86
C LEU A 202 12.29 15.02 4.81
N GLY A 203 12.32 15.58 6.03
CA GLY A 203 13.38 15.27 7.01
C GLY A 203 14.76 15.76 6.57
N THR A 204 14.85 16.89 5.87
CA THR A 204 16.08 17.46 5.28
C THR A 204 16.70 18.58 6.12
N ASN A 205 16.26 18.72 7.38
CA ASN A 205 16.65 19.78 8.33
C ASN A 205 16.19 21.18 7.91
N ASP A 206 15.19 21.26 7.06
CA ASP A 206 14.57 22.51 6.60
C ASP A 206 13.10 22.25 6.20
N THR A 207 12.44 23.27 5.64
CA THR A 207 11.06 23.20 5.14
C THR A 207 10.97 23.54 3.65
N THR A 208 12.07 23.42 2.89
CA THR A 208 12.09 23.72 1.45
C THR A 208 11.65 22.52 0.62
N ASN A 209 10.71 22.73 -0.29
CA ASN A 209 10.26 21.71 -1.25
C ASN A 209 11.42 21.26 -2.15
N ARG A 210 11.41 19.99 -2.55
CA ARG A 210 12.47 19.41 -3.39
C ARG A 210 11.92 19.02 -4.75
N LEU A 211 12.43 19.69 -5.79
CA LEU A 211 12.08 19.40 -7.19
C LEU A 211 12.68 18.08 -7.71
N THR A 212 13.71 17.60 -7.03
CA THR A 212 14.47 16.40 -7.38
C THR A 212 14.72 15.53 -6.16
N PRO A 213 14.90 14.22 -6.31
CA PRO A 213 15.26 13.34 -5.20
C PRO A 213 16.54 13.80 -4.47
N ILE A 214 16.49 13.85 -3.13
CA ILE A 214 17.61 14.18 -2.24
C ILE A 214 17.60 13.20 -1.05
N THR A 215 18.74 12.97 -0.41
CA THR A 215 18.80 12.16 0.81
C THR A 215 18.25 12.91 2.01
N THR A 216 17.71 12.18 3.00
CA THR A 216 17.33 12.76 4.29
C THR A 216 18.56 13.26 5.06
N PHE A 217 18.35 14.17 6.01
CA PHE A 217 19.43 14.70 6.86
C PHE A 217 20.17 13.59 7.65
N ALA A 218 19.45 12.54 8.08
CA ALA A 218 20.04 11.39 8.78
C ALA A 218 21.00 10.56 7.90
N GLY A 219 20.89 10.69 6.55
CA GLY A 219 21.75 9.96 5.62
C GLY A 219 21.76 8.45 5.84
N GLY A 220 22.91 7.83 5.52
CA GLY A 220 23.16 6.41 5.73
C GLY A 220 22.58 5.48 4.66
N THR A 221 23.02 4.21 4.70
CA THR A 221 22.69 3.17 3.72
C THR A 221 22.07 1.94 4.40
N ASN A 222 21.37 2.14 5.51
CA ASN A 222 20.77 1.07 6.29
C ASN A 222 19.24 1.17 6.40
N TRP A 223 18.60 1.89 5.47
CA TRP A 223 17.15 1.97 5.42
C TRP A 223 16.54 0.74 4.75
N LYS A 224 15.55 0.13 5.42
CA LYS A 224 14.90 -1.13 5.00
C LYS A 224 13.50 -0.92 4.44
N GLN A 225 12.72 -0.03 5.07
CA GLN A 225 11.35 0.27 4.68
C GLN A 225 11.09 1.77 4.87
N VAL A 226 10.25 2.35 4.01
CA VAL A 226 9.71 3.71 4.15
C VAL A 226 8.21 3.70 3.86
N SER A 227 7.47 4.55 4.57
CA SER A 227 6.04 4.79 4.37
C SER A 227 5.76 6.28 4.49
N CYS A 228 5.11 6.83 3.47
CA CYS A 228 4.69 8.22 3.40
C CYS A 228 3.21 8.34 3.73
N GLY A 229 2.86 9.22 4.68
CA GLY A 229 1.50 9.66 4.94
C GLY A 229 1.19 11.00 4.24
N ASP A 230 0.14 11.70 4.70
CA ASP A 230 -0.21 13.01 4.14
C ASP A 230 0.86 14.06 4.40
N SER A 231 1.39 14.11 5.61
CA SER A 231 2.28 15.18 6.06
C SER A 231 3.41 14.69 6.98
N HIS A 232 3.66 13.39 7.04
CA HIS A 232 4.73 12.77 7.81
C HIS A 232 5.25 11.54 7.09
N ILE A 233 6.46 11.15 7.42
CA ILE A 233 7.10 9.94 6.89
C ILE A 233 7.61 9.11 8.07
N ALA A 234 7.51 7.80 7.93
CA ALA A 234 8.12 6.83 8.83
C ALA A 234 9.03 5.88 8.04
N ALA A 235 10.15 5.48 8.64
CA ALA A 235 11.06 4.52 8.04
C ALA A 235 11.68 3.60 9.07
N ILE A 236 11.93 2.36 8.68
CA ILE A 236 12.60 1.34 9.51
C ILE A 236 13.99 1.09 8.93
N LYS A 237 14.99 1.06 9.83
CA LYS A 237 16.35 0.67 9.48
C LYS A 237 16.53 -0.86 9.53
N THR A 238 17.65 -1.35 9.04
CA THR A 238 17.99 -2.78 9.03
C THR A 238 18.18 -3.36 10.43
N ASP A 239 18.51 -2.52 11.41
CA ASP A 239 18.58 -2.87 12.83
C ASP A 239 17.22 -2.98 13.51
N GLY A 240 16.11 -2.67 12.78
CA GLY A 240 14.76 -2.69 13.30
C GLY A 240 14.34 -1.43 14.06
N SER A 241 15.15 -0.38 14.10
CA SER A 241 14.77 0.92 14.68
C SER A 241 13.78 1.65 13.77
N LEU A 242 12.76 2.29 14.39
CA LEU A 242 11.71 3.05 13.69
C LEU A 242 11.93 4.55 13.87
N TRP A 243 11.97 5.28 12.77
CA TRP A 243 12.23 6.71 12.68
C TRP A 243 11.07 7.43 12.01
N LEU A 244 10.66 8.60 12.54
CA LEU A 244 9.58 9.42 12.00
C LEU A 244 10.00 10.89 11.94
N TRP A 245 9.37 11.63 11.02
CA TRP A 245 9.59 13.07 10.86
C TRP A 245 8.42 13.71 10.10
N GLY A 246 8.42 15.04 10.04
CA GLY A 246 7.37 15.86 9.44
C GLY A 246 6.44 16.45 10.49
N TYR A 247 5.16 16.54 10.13
CA TYR A 247 4.13 17.16 10.93
C TYR A 247 3.83 16.37 12.21
N ALA A 248 4.00 17.01 13.38
CA ALA A 248 3.88 16.35 14.68
C ALA A 248 2.49 16.45 15.33
N LEU A 249 1.63 17.35 14.84
CA LEU A 249 0.32 17.62 15.45
C LEU A 249 -0.51 16.33 15.57
N ASN A 250 -1.28 16.24 16.66
CA ASN A 250 -2.10 15.10 17.03
C ASN A 250 -1.30 13.81 17.28
N GLY A 251 -0.01 13.91 17.54
CA GLY A 251 0.82 12.78 17.97
C GLY A 251 1.20 11.78 16.88
N ARG A 252 1.03 12.10 15.57
CA ARG A 252 1.28 11.15 14.47
C ARG A 252 2.73 10.65 14.38
N LEU A 253 3.69 11.33 15.02
CA LEU A 253 5.08 10.89 15.12
C LEU A 253 5.34 9.92 16.29
N GLY A 254 4.40 9.81 17.24
CA GLY A 254 4.55 8.92 18.40
C GLY A 254 5.69 9.29 19.35
N THR A 255 6.07 10.57 19.43
CA THR A 255 7.21 11.08 20.20
C THR A 255 6.86 11.61 21.59
N ASN A 256 5.63 11.39 22.04
CA ASN A 256 5.04 11.89 23.30
C ASN A 256 4.86 13.41 23.33
N ASP A 257 5.00 14.07 22.19
CA ASP A 257 4.70 15.50 22.03
C ASP A 257 3.95 15.74 20.70
N THR A 258 3.44 16.94 20.53
CA THR A 258 2.71 17.34 19.32
C THR A 258 3.34 18.54 18.64
N THR A 259 4.43 19.05 19.18
CA THR A 259 5.16 20.22 18.67
C THR A 259 6.62 20.20 19.13
N PRO A 260 7.56 20.74 18.37
CA PRO A 260 7.46 21.22 17.00
C PRO A 260 7.45 20.09 15.97
N ASN A 261 7.19 20.43 14.68
CA ASN A 261 7.45 19.51 13.57
C ASN A 261 8.91 19.05 13.61
N ARG A 262 9.15 17.80 13.19
CA ARG A 262 10.50 17.24 13.15
C ARG A 262 11.10 17.44 11.77
N THR A 263 12.06 18.35 11.68
CA THR A 263 12.81 18.62 10.43
C THR A 263 13.82 17.54 10.09
N THR A 264 14.12 16.67 11.06
CA THR A 264 15.03 15.51 10.93
C THR A 264 14.39 14.25 11.47
N PRO A 265 14.77 13.06 10.97
CA PRO A 265 14.30 11.81 11.52
C PRO A 265 14.58 11.65 13.02
N VAL A 266 13.56 11.26 13.80
CA VAL A 266 13.63 10.97 15.24
C VAL A 266 12.99 9.62 15.54
N THR A 267 13.40 8.96 16.62
CA THR A 267 12.77 7.70 17.07
C THR A 267 11.45 7.95 17.80
N THR A 268 10.56 6.96 17.82
CA THR A 268 9.33 7.02 18.62
C THR A 268 9.64 6.99 20.12
N PHE A 269 8.70 7.44 20.94
CA PHE A 269 8.78 7.35 22.41
C PHE A 269 8.94 5.91 22.90
N ALA A 270 8.30 4.94 22.22
CA ALA A 270 8.43 3.52 22.56
C ALA A 270 9.84 2.94 22.27
N GLY A 271 10.64 3.63 21.42
CA GLY A 271 12.00 3.20 21.07
C GLY A 271 12.08 1.77 20.53
N GLY A 272 13.23 1.13 20.77
CA GLY A 272 13.48 -0.26 20.42
C GLY A 272 13.91 -0.51 18.98
N THR A 273 14.42 -1.72 18.75
CA THR A 273 14.96 -2.20 17.46
C THR A 273 14.24 -3.45 16.97
N ASN A 274 12.96 -3.58 17.30
CA ASN A 274 12.12 -4.73 16.94
C ASN A 274 10.93 -4.36 16.05
N TRP A 275 11.00 -3.25 15.34
CA TRP A 275 9.96 -2.87 14.39
C TRP A 275 10.16 -3.60 13.06
N LYS A 276 9.07 -4.25 12.57
CA LYS A 276 9.07 -5.11 11.38
C LYS A 276 8.43 -4.43 10.18
N GLN A 277 7.33 -3.72 10.40
CA GLN A 277 6.55 -3.01 9.38
C GLN A 277 6.00 -1.70 9.93
N VAL A 278 5.93 -0.67 9.09
CA VAL A 278 5.23 0.60 9.39
C VAL A 278 4.36 0.99 8.19
N SER A 279 3.20 1.58 8.48
CA SER A 279 2.31 2.21 7.52
C SER A 279 1.84 3.55 8.07
N CYS A 280 2.05 4.61 7.29
CA CYS A 280 1.53 5.95 7.55
C CYS A 280 0.23 6.13 6.79
N GLY A 281 -0.87 6.42 7.50
CA GLY A 281 -2.11 6.88 6.91
C GLY A 281 -2.18 8.41 6.81
N GLY A 282 -3.37 8.96 6.58
CA GLY A 282 -3.54 10.42 6.49
C GLY A 282 -3.08 11.15 7.75
N GLN A 283 -3.56 10.71 8.91
CA GLN A 283 -3.26 11.36 10.19
C GLN A 283 -2.94 10.35 11.31
N LEU A 284 -2.60 9.14 10.95
CA LEU A 284 -2.24 8.07 11.88
C LEU A 284 -0.97 7.37 11.40
N THR A 285 -0.32 6.69 12.32
CA THR A 285 0.74 5.72 12.01
C THR A 285 0.39 4.39 12.66
N ALA A 286 0.59 3.31 11.94
CA ALA A 286 0.44 1.95 12.44
C ALA A 286 1.74 1.16 12.18
N ALA A 287 2.15 0.32 13.13
CA ALA A 287 3.36 -0.47 12.99
C ALA A 287 3.26 -1.83 13.67
N ILE A 288 3.92 -2.81 13.11
CA ILE A 288 3.99 -4.18 13.65
C ILE A 288 5.42 -4.45 14.11
N LYS A 289 5.55 -5.00 15.32
CA LYS A 289 6.83 -5.48 15.84
C LYS A 289 7.14 -6.91 15.38
N THR A 290 8.36 -7.35 15.57
CA THR A 290 8.82 -8.71 15.20
C THR A 290 8.11 -9.81 15.98
N ASP A 291 7.60 -9.50 17.17
CA ASP A 291 6.76 -10.39 17.98
C ASP A 291 5.30 -10.49 17.48
N GLY A 292 4.97 -9.77 16.41
CA GLY A 292 3.62 -9.74 15.83
C GLY A 292 2.62 -8.84 16.54
N THR A 293 3.02 -8.01 17.50
CA THR A 293 2.14 -7.02 18.13
C THR A 293 1.90 -5.84 17.19
N LEU A 294 0.66 -5.34 17.14
CA LEU A 294 0.25 -4.18 16.34
C LEU A 294 0.09 -2.95 17.24
N TRP A 295 0.74 -1.87 16.86
CA TRP A 295 0.76 -0.58 17.54
C TRP A 295 0.23 0.51 16.61
N THR A 296 -0.56 1.43 17.15
CA THR A 296 -1.15 2.56 16.43
C THR A 296 -1.01 3.85 17.23
N TRP A 297 -0.93 5.01 16.56
CA TRP A 297 -0.88 6.32 17.20
C TRP A 297 -1.24 7.42 16.20
N GLY A 298 -1.42 8.65 16.70
CA GLY A 298 -1.88 9.80 15.94
C GLY A 298 -3.34 10.13 16.24
N VAL A 299 -4.09 10.59 15.25
CA VAL A 299 -5.51 10.94 15.39
C VAL A 299 -6.35 9.70 15.64
N GLY A 300 -7.18 9.76 16.71
CA GLY A 300 -8.09 8.68 17.11
C GLY A 300 -9.54 8.82 16.65
N ASN A 301 -9.90 9.98 16.05
CA ASN A 301 -11.26 10.23 15.57
C ASN A 301 -11.81 9.06 14.78
N ASP A 302 -13.11 8.82 14.85
CA ASP A 302 -13.80 7.71 14.20
C ASP A 302 -13.32 6.31 14.63
N GLY A 303 -12.45 6.22 15.65
CA GLY A 303 -11.91 4.96 16.16
C GLY A 303 -10.76 4.38 15.32
N ARG A 304 -10.11 5.15 14.43
CA ARG A 304 -9.10 4.67 13.47
C ARG A 304 -7.84 4.06 14.11
N LEU A 305 -7.60 4.28 15.40
CA LEU A 305 -6.52 3.63 16.16
C LEU A 305 -6.88 2.21 16.63
N GLY A 306 -8.16 1.83 16.65
CA GLY A 306 -8.60 0.50 17.06
C GLY A 306 -8.45 0.20 18.56
N THR A 307 -8.44 1.21 19.42
CA THR A 307 -8.14 1.13 20.85
C THR A 307 -9.38 1.07 21.75
N ASN A 308 -10.57 0.85 21.19
CA ASN A 308 -11.88 1.00 21.84
C ASN A 308 -12.16 2.43 22.31
N SER A 309 -11.55 3.41 21.66
CA SER A 309 -11.66 4.83 21.96
C SER A 309 -11.55 5.66 20.67
N THR A 310 -12.04 6.89 20.71
CA THR A 310 -11.85 7.90 19.67
C THR A 310 -10.80 8.95 20.06
N ALA A 311 -10.12 8.75 21.19
CA ALA A 311 -9.04 9.63 21.64
C ALA A 311 -7.78 9.45 20.76
N SER A 312 -7.11 10.56 20.48
CA SER A 312 -5.79 10.55 19.83
C SER A 312 -4.71 10.06 20.80
N SER A 313 -3.62 9.52 20.27
CA SER A 313 -2.47 9.09 21.06
C SER A 313 -1.16 9.70 20.53
N ASN A 314 -0.39 10.33 21.42
CA ASN A 314 0.91 10.91 21.14
C ASN A 314 2.05 9.88 21.21
N THR A 315 1.74 8.66 21.65
CA THR A 315 2.70 7.56 21.78
C THR A 315 2.12 6.30 21.14
N PRO A 316 2.95 5.37 20.67
CA PRO A 316 2.47 4.07 20.23
C PRO A 316 1.67 3.34 21.30
N VAL A 317 0.45 2.88 20.96
CA VAL A 317 -0.44 2.09 21.82
C VAL A 317 -0.90 0.83 21.07
N THR A 318 -1.15 -0.25 21.78
CA THR A 318 -1.65 -1.50 21.18
C THR A 318 -3.15 -1.38 20.85
N THR A 319 -3.59 -2.08 19.82
CA THR A 319 -5.01 -2.20 19.49
C THR A 319 -5.77 -2.96 20.58
N PHE A 320 -7.07 -2.70 20.71
CA PHE A 320 -7.94 -3.32 21.73
C PHE A 320 -7.97 -4.85 21.66
N THR A 321 -8.00 -5.41 20.44
CA THR A 321 -7.95 -6.87 20.24
C THR A 321 -6.61 -7.49 20.62
N GLY A 322 -5.55 -6.67 20.75
CA GLY A 322 -4.22 -7.15 21.14
C GLY A 322 -3.69 -8.28 20.23
N GLY A 323 -2.96 -9.20 20.84
CA GLY A 323 -2.40 -10.38 20.17
C GLY A 323 -1.04 -10.15 19.51
N THR A 324 -0.36 -11.26 19.20
CA THR A 324 1.00 -11.32 18.64
C THR A 324 1.02 -11.98 17.25
N ASN A 325 -0.09 -11.92 16.53
CA ASN A 325 -0.26 -12.59 15.25
C ASN A 325 -0.59 -11.64 14.09
N TRP A 326 -0.27 -10.36 14.21
CA TRP A 326 -0.45 -9.42 13.12
C TRP A 326 0.68 -9.55 12.09
N LYS A 327 0.32 -9.68 10.80
CA LYS A 327 1.22 -9.93 9.68
C LYS A 327 1.41 -8.69 8.80
N GLN A 328 0.34 -7.94 8.55
CA GLN A 328 0.32 -6.75 7.70
C GLN A 328 -0.61 -5.72 8.31
N VAL A 329 -0.27 -4.43 8.18
CA VAL A 329 -1.15 -3.30 8.47
C VAL A 329 -1.02 -2.26 7.36
N ASP A 330 -2.13 -1.61 7.01
CA ASP A 330 -2.16 -0.47 6.11
C ASP A 330 -3.12 0.61 6.66
N GLY A 331 -2.57 1.82 6.82
CA GLY A 331 -3.29 3.00 7.28
C GLY A 331 -3.87 3.77 6.10
N GLY A 332 -5.19 3.90 6.03
CA GLY A 332 -5.88 4.74 5.07
C GLY A 332 -6.02 6.20 5.52
N GLY A 333 -6.83 6.99 4.83
CA GLY A 333 -7.12 8.37 5.22
C GLY A 333 -7.78 8.45 6.61
N ASN A 334 -8.81 7.63 6.83
CA ASN A 334 -9.61 7.67 8.06
C ASN A 334 -9.96 6.29 8.64
N HIS A 335 -9.35 5.23 8.16
CA HIS A 335 -9.54 3.86 8.63
C HIS A 335 -8.24 3.07 8.52
N THR A 336 -8.23 1.89 9.07
CA THR A 336 -7.07 1.00 9.06
C THR A 336 -7.52 -0.40 8.64
N ALA A 337 -6.69 -1.08 7.85
CA ALA A 337 -6.85 -2.47 7.47
C ALA A 337 -5.62 -3.28 7.92
N ALA A 338 -5.84 -4.49 8.45
CA ALA A 338 -4.74 -5.34 8.88
C ALA A 338 -5.06 -6.83 8.68
N ILE A 339 -4.03 -7.62 8.42
CA ILE A 339 -4.14 -9.06 8.21
C ILE A 339 -3.34 -9.78 9.29
N LYS A 340 -3.94 -10.81 9.88
CA LYS A 340 -3.28 -11.71 10.81
C LYS A 340 -2.53 -12.84 10.10
N THR A 341 -1.66 -13.55 10.81
CA THR A 341 -0.89 -14.70 10.29
C THR A 341 -1.76 -15.88 9.88
N ASP A 342 -2.96 -15.99 10.47
CA ASP A 342 -3.99 -16.94 10.07
C ASP A 342 -4.72 -16.57 8.77
N GLY A 343 -4.36 -15.44 8.16
CA GLY A 343 -4.95 -14.94 6.92
C GLY A 343 -6.28 -14.21 7.08
N THR A 344 -6.77 -13.94 8.29
CA THR A 344 -7.99 -13.16 8.51
C THR A 344 -7.75 -11.66 8.29
N LEU A 345 -8.69 -10.97 7.63
CA LEU A 345 -8.65 -9.53 7.37
C LEU A 345 -9.54 -8.79 8.37
N TRP A 346 -8.99 -7.76 8.99
CA TRP A 346 -9.60 -6.91 10.00
C TRP A 346 -9.56 -5.45 9.56
N THR A 347 -10.64 -4.71 9.82
CA THR A 347 -10.76 -3.28 9.48
C THR A 347 -11.37 -2.51 10.64
N TRP A 348 -11.04 -1.23 10.80
CA TRP A 348 -11.61 -0.33 11.80
C TRP A 348 -11.40 1.13 11.44
N GLY A 349 -12.10 2.03 12.13
CA GLY A 349 -12.09 3.46 11.91
C GLY A 349 -13.39 3.96 11.31
N ARG A 350 -13.30 4.98 10.45
CA ARG A 350 -14.45 5.58 9.77
C ARG A 350 -15.10 4.61 8.79
N ASN A 351 -16.45 4.58 8.82
CA ASN A 351 -17.26 3.78 7.90
C ASN A 351 -18.50 4.52 7.40
N ILE A 352 -18.83 5.65 8.01
CA ILE A 352 -20.00 6.47 7.67
C ILE A 352 -19.93 6.90 6.21
N ASP A 353 -21.06 6.81 5.52
CA ASP A 353 -21.34 7.25 4.14
C ASP A 353 -20.64 6.45 3.02
N ALA A 354 -19.68 5.58 3.36
CA ALA A 354 -18.92 4.90 2.32
C ALA A 354 -18.84 3.37 2.46
N GLY A 355 -18.90 2.81 3.68
CA GLY A 355 -18.79 1.37 3.89
C GLY A 355 -17.36 0.82 3.74
N GLN A 356 -16.32 1.66 3.95
CA GLN A 356 -14.91 1.30 3.72
C GLN A 356 -14.37 0.21 4.64
N LEU A 357 -15.09 -0.19 5.68
CA LEU A 357 -14.72 -1.32 6.52
C LEU A 357 -15.18 -2.67 5.95
N GLY A 358 -16.14 -2.68 5.01
CA GLY A 358 -16.58 -3.90 4.34
C GLY A 358 -17.32 -4.90 5.24
N GLU A 359 -17.93 -4.46 6.33
CA GLU A 359 -18.60 -5.29 7.35
C GLU A 359 -20.12 -5.33 7.22
N ASN A 360 -20.66 -4.92 6.08
CA ASN A 360 -22.10 -4.81 5.80
C ASN A 360 -22.84 -3.79 6.71
N SER A 361 -22.14 -2.73 7.10
CA SER A 361 -22.73 -1.59 7.81
C SER A 361 -22.03 -0.29 7.40
N ASP A 362 -22.58 0.82 7.85
CA ASP A 362 -22.03 2.18 7.72
C ASP A 362 -21.55 2.78 9.05
N LYS A 363 -21.42 1.96 10.10
CA LYS A 363 -21.03 2.43 11.44
C LYS A 363 -19.53 2.45 11.61
N ASN A 364 -18.99 3.54 12.20
CA ASN A 364 -17.59 3.59 12.62
C ASN A 364 -17.28 2.50 13.65
N ARG A 365 -16.05 1.98 13.61
CA ARG A 365 -15.57 0.97 14.57
C ARG A 365 -14.32 1.46 15.30
N SER A 366 -14.40 1.53 16.61
CA SER A 366 -13.23 1.86 17.46
C SER A 366 -12.41 0.63 17.86
N ILE A 367 -12.82 -0.56 17.43
CA ILE A 367 -12.11 -1.83 17.60
C ILE A 367 -11.97 -2.53 16.26
N PRO A 368 -10.92 -3.32 16.03
CA PRO A 368 -10.81 -4.17 14.86
C PRO A 368 -12.01 -5.13 14.73
N VAL A 369 -12.59 -5.20 13.51
CA VAL A 369 -13.68 -6.12 13.14
C VAL A 369 -13.31 -6.84 11.86
N THR A 370 -13.83 -8.06 11.65
CA THR A 370 -13.64 -8.80 10.40
C THR A 370 -14.55 -8.27 9.30
N THR A 371 -14.13 -8.39 8.06
CA THR A 371 -14.96 -8.05 6.90
C THR A 371 -16.11 -9.05 6.73
N PHE A 372 -17.19 -8.62 6.07
CA PHE A 372 -18.37 -9.46 5.81
C PHE A 372 -18.05 -10.70 4.95
N ALA A 373 -17.10 -10.58 4.03
CA ALA A 373 -16.65 -11.72 3.21
C ALA A 373 -15.98 -12.81 4.05
N GLY A 374 -15.49 -12.48 5.27
CA GLY A 374 -14.83 -13.45 6.15
C GLY A 374 -13.62 -14.11 5.51
N GLY A 375 -13.39 -15.38 5.85
CA GLY A 375 -12.28 -16.19 5.33
C GLY A 375 -10.94 -15.92 6.00
N ASN A 376 -10.01 -16.85 5.78
CA ASN A 376 -8.66 -16.84 6.36
C ASN A 376 -7.55 -16.96 5.31
N ASN A 377 -7.80 -16.51 4.11
CA ASN A 377 -6.90 -16.61 2.95
C ASN A 377 -6.56 -15.25 2.33
N TRP A 378 -6.70 -14.16 3.09
CA TRP A 378 -6.31 -12.83 2.65
C TRP A 378 -4.79 -12.69 2.60
N LYS A 379 -4.29 -12.24 1.45
CA LYS A 379 -2.85 -12.10 1.16
C LYS A 379 -2.33 -10.71 1.50
N SER A 380 -3.04 -9.69 1.05
CA SER A 380 -2.68 -8.28 1.24
C SER A 380 -3.92 -7.40 1.20
N ALA A 381 -3.88 -6.28 1.92
CA ALA A 381 -4.89 -5.24 1.89
C ALA A 381 -4.22 -3.88 1.68
N SER A 382 -4.95 -2.95 1.06
CA SER A 382 -4.56 -1.56 0.91
C SER A 382 -5.75 -0.66 1.23
N ALA A 383 -5.55 0.27 2.13
CA ALA A 383 -6.53 1.23 2.60
C ALA A 383 -6.33 2.56 1.87
N GLY A 384 -7.31 2.97 1.06
CA GLY A 384 -7.33 4.28 0.42
C GLY A 384 -7.91 5.36 1.33
N ASN A 385 -8.36 6.48 0.77
CA ASN A 385 -8.94 7.55 1.58
C ASN A 385 -10.27 7.13 2.22
N ILE A 386 -11.21 6.63 1.40
CA ILE A 386 -12.58 6.24 1.81
C ILE A 386 -13.02 4.92 1.14
N PHE A 387 -12.11 4.04 0.83
CA PHE A 387 -12.35 2.73 0.25
C PHE A 387 -11.19 1.80 0.60
N THR A 388 -11.38 0.51 0.42
CA THR A 388 -10.37 -0.52 0.68
C THR A 388 -10.33 -1.49 -0.49
N ALA A 389 -9.15 -2.01 -0.77
CA ALA A 389 -8.96 -3.11 -1.71
C ALA A 389 -8.09 -4.20 -1.06
N ALA A 390 -8.35 -5.45 -1.38
CA ALA A 390 -7.57 -6.57 -0.85
C ALA A 390 -7.48 -7.72 -1.84
N ILE A 391 -6.39 -8.47 -1.75
CA ILE A 391 -6.15 -9.67 -2.53
C ILE A 391 -6.39 -10.88 -1.64
N GLN A 392 -7.24 -11.80 -2.11
CA GLN A 392 -7.59 -13.03 -1.43
C GLN A 392 -7.28 -14.24 -2.32
N TYR A 393 -6.65 -15.27 -1.79
CA TYR A 393 -6.56 -16.55 -2.49
C TYR A 393 -7.95 -17.17 -2.55
N GLN A 394 -8.32 -17.76 -3.70
CA GLN A 394 -9.55 -18.52 -3.77
C GLN A 394 -9.47 -19.70 -2.78
N PRO A 395 -10.56 -20.02 -2.05
CA PRO A 395 -10.62 -21.28 -1.31
C PRO A 395 -10.49 -22.44 -2.29
N ASP A 396 -9.93 -23.56 -1.83
CA ASP A 396 -9.95 -24.80 -2.60
C ASP A 396 -11.41 -25.18 -2.90
N PRO A 397 -11.74 -25.60 -4.12
CA PRO A 397 -13.09 -26.02 -4.49
C PRO A 397 -13.55 -27.24 -3.68
#